data_50636196d1484d6e7136a8eaeb2aeca1
#
_entry.id   50636196d1484d6e7136a8eaeb2aeca1
#
_cell.length_a   1.000
_cell.length_b   1.000
_cell.length_c   1.000
_cell.angle_alpha   90.00
_cell.angle_beta   90.00
_cell.angle_gamma   90.00
#
_symmetry.space_group_name_H-M   'P 1'
#
loop_
_entity.id
_entity.type
_entity.pdbx_description
1 polymer ?
#
loop_
_entity_poly.entity_id
_entity_poly.type
_entity_poly.pdbx_seq_one_letter_code
_entity_poly.pdbx_strand_id
1 'polypeptide(L)'
;MLRISAAIRIAALISVLTLPVSFADQRTANWTGDFPPCNQRFELLKRDPMSLGVKIATSNPILAHEFREALDFWAQVVDMNWHEDDSNSCAMQLVDGTPAILKTSIVARSQFTEWDNFQGLIAFNPKAPLTNGEFYLTAVHEIGHMLGLKHNPSIHSVMYYLDLQGNEVLDESDLTTLAEHHKLKVGSLNEPVAVIEP
;
A
#
# COMPACT_ATOMS: atom_id res chain seq x y z
N MET A 1 8.65 -76.03 18.54
CA MET A 1 9.18 -75.23 17.43
C MET A 1 8.30 -74.02 17.25
N LEU A 2 8.69 -72.87 17.85
CA LEU A 2 7.91 -71.64 17.79
C LEU A 2 8.55 -70.72 16.76
N ARG A 3 7.84 -70.37 15.69
CA ARG A 3 8.28 -69.38 14.69
C ARG A 3 7.76 -67.99 15.10
N ILE A 4 8.68 -67.12 15.48
CA ILE A 4 8.40 -65.69 15.76
C ILE A 4 8.56 -64.93 14.44
N SER A 5 7.46 -64.41 13.91
CA SER A 5 7.47 -63.53 12.75
C SER A 5 7.65 -62.08 13.24
N ALA A 6 8.79 -61.52 12.91
CA ALA A 6 9.08 -60.09 13.17
C ALA A 6 8.41 -59.21 12.10
N ALA A 7 7.42 -58.45 12.50
CA ALA A 7 6.80 -57.43 11.63
C ALA A 7 7.64 -56.15 11.72
N ILE A 8 8.32 -55.81 10.64
CA ILE A 8 9.03 -54.56 10.50
C ILE A 8 7.98 -53.48 10.16
N ARG A 9 7.73 -52.57 11.09
CA ARG A 9 6.96 -51.36 10.84
C ARG A 9 7.90 -50.28 10.28
N ILE A 10 7.75 -50.00 8.98
CA ILE A 10 8.39 -48.85 8.34
C ILE A 10 7.55 -47.61 8.65
N ALA A 11 8.04 -46.78 9.55
CA ALA A 11 7.46 -45.44 9.77
C ALA A 11 7.97 -44.52 8.67
N ALA A 12 7.12 -44.19 7.72
CA ALA A 12 7.39 -43.16 6.72
C ALA A 12 7.35 -41.78 7.41
N LEU A 13 8.51 -41.18 7.62
CA LEU A 13 8.62 -39.77 8.01
C LEU A 13 8.26 -38.91 6.80
N ILE A 14 7.06 -38.36 6.79
CA ILE A 14 6.67 -37.32 5.84
C ILE A 14 7.27 -36.01 6.36
N SER A 15 8.44 -35.65 5.84
CA SER A 15 9.01 -34.32 6.03
C SER A 15 8.17 -33.34 5.20
N VAL A 16 7.28 -32.63 5.87
CA VAL A 16 6.60 -31.47 5.27
C VAL A 16 7.65 -30.39 5.15
N LEU A 17 8.24 -30.25 3.96
CA LEU A 17 9.02 -29.08 3.60
C LEU A 17 8.06 -27.87 3.56
N THR A 18 7.96 -27.14 4.64
CA THR A 18 7.42 -25.78 4.61
C THR A 18 8.44 -24.91 3.88
N LEU A 19 8.23 -24.74 2.59
CA LEU A 19 8.95 -23.71 1.84
C LEU A 19 8.56 -22.37 2.48
N PRO A 20 9.53 -21.53 2.88
CA PRO A 20 9.22 -20.18 3.29
C PRO A 20 8.57 -19.50 2.10
N VAL A 21 7.32 -19.07 2.27
CA VAL A 21 6.67 -18.18 1.32
C VAL A 21 7.47 -16.88 1.41
N SER A 22 8.38 -16.70 0.48
CA SER A 22 9.11 -15.45 0.31
C SER A 22 8.08 -14.44 -0.16
N PHE A 23 7.56 -13.63 0.75
CA PHE A 23 6.89 -12.40 0.38
C PHE A 23 7.93 -11.57 -0.36
N ALA A 24 7.81 -11.51 -1.68
CA ALA A 24 8.66 -10.68 -2.50
C ALA A 24 8.55 -9.25 -1.95
N ASP A 25 9.65 -8.75 -1.41
CA ASP A 25 9.73 -7.38 -0.93
C ASP A 25 9.39 -6.47 -2.13
N GLN A 26 8.27 -5.76 -2.07
CA GLN A 26 7.80 -4.90 -3.16
C GLN A 26 8.79 -3.78 -3.51
N ARG A 27 9.80 -3.56 -2.67
CA ARG A 27 10.88 -2.58 -2.86
C ARG A 27 11.67 -2.72 -4.16
N THR A 28 11.63 -3.88 -4.82
CA THR A 28 12.48 -4.17 -5.99
C THR A 28 11.74 -4.19 -7.32
N ALA A 29 10.47 -3.87 -7.35
CA ALA A 29 9.74 -3.82 -8.60
C ALA A 29 10.11 -2.57 -9.40
N ASN A 30 11.22 -2.63 -10.12
CA ASN A 30 11.57 -1.62 -11.12
C ASN A 30 10.50 -1.62 -12.21
N TRP A 31 9.60 -0.67 -12.16
CA TRP A 31 8.73 -0.40 -13.29
C TRP A 31 9.51 0.49 -14.25
N THR A 32 9.83 -0.05 -15.35
CA THR A 32 10.27 0.76 -16.48
C THR A 32 9.02 1.35 -17.14
N GLY A 33 8.51 2.46 -16.59
CA GLY A 33 7.47 3.27 -17.19
C GLY A 33 8.09 4.56 -17.71
N ASP A 34 7.59 5.08 -18.81
CA ASP A 34 8.00 6.38 -19.38
C ASP A 34 7.45 7.58 -18.59
N PHE A 35 7.33 7.42 -17.26
CA PHE A 35 6.84 8.49 -16.40
C PHE A 35 8.02 9.32 -15.89
N PRO A 36 7.97 10.64 -16.06
CA PRO A 36 8.99 11.51 -15.49
C PRO A 36 8.97 11.36 -13.97
N PRO A 37 10.12 11.14 -13.33
CA PRO A 37 10.18 10.95 -11.89
C PRO A 37 9.78 12.24 -11.16
N CYS A 38 9.09 12.06 -10.04
CA CYS A 38 8.95 13.10 -9.03
C CYS A 38 10.28 13.26 -8.29
N ASN A 39 10.70 14.51 -8.06
CA ASN A 39 12.00 14.85 -7.48
C ASN A 39 11.85 15.89 -6.36
N GLN A 40 10.82 15.77 -5.52
CA GLN A 40 10.64 16.68 -4.41
C GLN A 40 11.89 16.67 -3.51
N ARG A 41 12.28 17.85 -3.03
CA ARG A 41 13.41 17.94 -2.11
C ARG A 41 13.11 17.21 -0.81
N PHE A 42 14.03 16.38 -0.42
CA PHE A 42 13.94 15.56 0.79
C PHE A 42 13.68 16.36 2.08
N GLU A 43 14.23 17.60 2.16
CA GLU A 43 14.01 18.47 3.31
C GLU A 43 12.54 18.88 3.52
N LEU A 44 11.72 18.88 2.46
CA LEU A 44 10.29 19.16 2.56
C LEU A 44 9.54 17.99 3.16
N LEU A 45 9.99 16.77 2.88
CA LEU A 45 9.42 15.54 3.41
C LEU A 45 9.81 15.30 4.88
N LYS A 46 10.93 15.88 5.33
CA LYS A 46 11.37 15.83 6.73
C LYS A 46 10.84 16.96 7.61
N ARG A 47 10.02 17.85 7.06
CA ARG A 47 9.42 18.92 7.85
C ARG A 47 8.35 18.39 8.80
N ASP A 48 8.10 19.17 9.82
CA ASP A 48 7.00 18.94 10.78
C ASP A 48 6.09 20.19 10.78
N PRO A 49 4.90 20.12 10.18
CA PRO A 49 4.32 19.00 9.42
C PRO A 49 5.05 18.72 8.09
N MET A 50 5.03 17.46 7.64
CA MET A 50 5.54 17.07 6.34
C MET A 50 4.78 17.80 5.21
N SER A 51 5.48 18.23 4.17
CA SER A 51 4.87 18.87 2.99
C SER A 51 5.03 17.95 1.78
N LEU A 52 3.91 17.48 1.23
CA LEU A 52 3.87 16.48 0.17
C LEU A 52 3.30 17.09 -1.12
N GLY A 53 4.13 17.25 -2.15
CA GLY A 53 3.66 17.59 -3.50
C GLY A 53 3.19 16.34 -4.24
N VAL A 54 1.99 16.35 -4.80
CA VAL A 54 1.36 15.22 -5.45
C VAL A 54 0.91 15.57 -6.86
N LYS A 55 1.35 14.80 -7.84
CA LYS A 55 0.90 14.94 -9.22
C LYS A 55 -0.21 13.92 -9.50
N ILE A 56 -1.37 14.41 -9.94
CA ILE A 56 -2.52 13.55 -10.27
C ILE A 56 -2.69 13.53 -11.80
N ALA A 57 -2.14 12.49 -12.43
CA ALA A 57 -2.11 12.33 -13.88
C ALA A 57 -2.88 11.08 -14.31
N THR A 58 -4.19 11.07 -14.05
CA THR A 58 -5.11 10.01 -14.50
C THR A 58 -6.18 10.55 -15.44
N SER A 59 -6.59 9.76 -16.39
CA SER A 59 -7.71 10.06 -17.30
C SER A 59 -9.08 9.80 -16.67
N ASN A 60 -9.15 9.12 -15.52
CA ASN A 60 -10.38 8.80 -14.82
C ASN A 60 -10.68 9.88 -13.76
N PRO A 61 -11.72 10.72 -13.95
CA PRO A 61 -12.03 11.80 -13.01
C PRO A 61 -12.55 11.29 -11.66
N ILE A 62 -13.17 10.12 -11.62
CA ILE A 62 -13.62 9.50 -10.36
C ILE A 62 -12.40 9.09 -9.55
N LEU A 63 -11.47 8.35 -10.15
CA LEU A 63 -10.22 7.99 -9.50
C LEU A 63 -9.45 9.23 -9.01
N ALA A 64 -9.39 10.30 -9.81
CA ALA A 64 -8.73 11.54 -9.39
C ALA A 64 -9.38 12.16 -8.16
N HIS A 65 -10.71 12.10 -8.06
CA HIS A 65 -11.46 12.57 -6.89
C HIS A 65 -11.18 11.71 -5.67
N GLU A 66 -11.38 10.40 -5.78
CA GLU A 66 -11.22 9.46 -4.66
C GLU A 66 -9.77 9.42 -4.15
N PHE A 67 -8.81 9.66 -5.03
CA PHE A 67 -7.41 9.76 -4.64
C PHE A 67 -7.12 11.01 -3.78
N ARG A 68 -7.79 12.15 -4.05
CA ARG A 68 -7.71 13.33 -3.19
C ARG A 68 -8.31 13.08 -1.81
N GLU A 69 -9.49 12.45 -1.78
CA GLU A 69 -10.14 12.08 -0.51
C GLU A 69 -9.25 11.14 0.32
N ALA A 70 -8.55 10.20 -0.34
CA ALA A 70 -7.59 9.32 0.33
C ALA A 70 -6.36 10.08 0.87
N LEU A 71 -5.87 11.10 0.17
CA LEU A 71 -4.82 11.99 0.68
C LEU A 71 -5.30 12.80 1.89
N ASP A 72 -6.54 13.29 1.85
CA ASP A 72 -7.14 14.02 2.97
C ASP A 72 -7.34 13.10 4.19
N PHE A 73 -7.73 11.85 3.98
CA PHE A 73 -7.76 10.84 5.04
C PHE A 73 -6.38 10.69 5.70
N TRP A 74 -5.31 10.47 4.91
CA TRP A 74 -3.97 10.33 5.46
C TRP A 74 -3.47 11.59 6.15
N ALA A 75 -3.86 12.77 5.67
CA ALA A 75 -3.57 14.04 6.32
C ALA A 75 -4.30 14.24 7.66
N GLN A 76 -5.31 13.44 7.97
CA GLN A 76 -5.92 13.40 9.31
C GLN A 76 -5.17 12.47 10.26
N VAL A 77 -4.50 11.46 9.73
CA VAL A 77 -3.75 10.46 10.52
C VAL A 77 -2.31 10.89 10.77
N VAL A 78 -1.61 11.26 9.71
CA VAL A 78 -0.20 11.68 9.73
C VAL A 78 -0.11 13.21 9.79
N ASP A 79 0.85 13.76 10.55
CA ASP A 79 1.09 15.20 10.59
C ASP A 79 1.74 15.67 9.28
N MET A 80 0.91 15.76 8.25
CA MET A 80 1.29 16.18 6.90
C MET A 80 0.31 17.20 6.32
N ASN A 81 0.81 17.99 5.38
CA ASN A 81 0.04 18.79 4.44
C ASN A 81 0.38 18.32 3.02
N TRP A 82 -0.61 18.16 2.17
CA TRP A 82 -0.38 17.84 0.78
C TRP A 82 -0.91 18.96 -0.13
N HIS A 83 -0.41 19.03 -1.36
CA HIS A 83 -0.86 19.94 -2.41
C HIS A 83 -0.60 19.32 -3.77
N GLU A 84 -1.42 19.69 -4.75
CA GLU A 84 -1.17 19.28 -6.14
C GLU A 84 0.06 20.00 -6.68
N ASP A 85 0.94 19.22 -7.34
CA ASP A 85 2.15 19.73 -7.99
C ASP A 85 2.35 19.02 -9.33
N ASP A 86 1.96 19.69 -10.41
CA ASP A 86 2.10 19.18 -11.78
C ASP A 86 3.53 19.21 -12.30
N SER A 87 4.44 19.79 -11.55
CA SER A 87 5.85 19.85 -11.91
C SER A 87 6.60 18.55 -11.58
N ASN A 88 7.84 18.47 -12.01
CA ASN A 88 8.73 17.36 -11.62
C ASN A 88 9.25 17.49 -10.18
N SER A 89 8.86 18.52 -9.43
CA SER A 89 9.18 18.67 -8.01
C SER A 89 8.20 17.95 -7.08
N CYS A 90 7.21 17.24 -7.62
CA CYS A 90 6.33 16.36 -6.84
C CYS A 90 7.14 15.31 -6.07
N ALA A 91 6.57 14.78 -4.99
CA ALA A 91 7.09 13.62 -4.28
C ALA A 91 6.45 12.32 -4.81
N MET A 92 5.16 12.36 -5.05
CA MET A 92 4.36 11.21 -5.48
C MET A 92 3.53 11.57 -6.70
N GLN A 93 3.31 10.59 -7.58
CA GLN A 93 2.38 10.76 -8.68
C GLN A 93 1.42 9.58 -8.82
N LEU A 94 0.18 9.90 -9.12
CA LEU A 94 -0.84 8.98 -9.61
C LEU A 94 -0.82 8.98 -11.13
N VAL A 95 -0.80 7.80 -11.75
CA VAL A 95 -0.82 7.64 -13.22
C VAL A 95 -1.76 6.52 -13.67
N ASP A 96 -2.18 6.60 -14.93
CA ASP A 96 -2.86 5.48 -15.58
C ASP A 96 -1.86 4.35 -15.86
N GLY A 97 -2.12 3.19 -15.26
CA GLY A 97 -1.29 2.01 -15.45
C GLY A 97 -1.45 1.39 -16.84
N THR A 98 -0.35 1.00 -17.42
CA THR A 98 -0.32 0.26 -18.68
C THR A 98 -0.31 -1.25 -18.44
N PRO A 99 -0.64 -2.11 -19.43
CA PRO A 99 -0.50 -3.56 -19.29
C PRO A 99 0.91 -4.04 -18.97
N ALA A 100 1.93 -3.24 -19.27
CA ALA A 100 3.33 -3.52 -18.92
C ALA A 100 3.59 -3.32 -17.42
N ILE A 101 2.88 -2.39 -16.79
CA ILE A 101 2.98 -2.08 -15.36
C ILE A 101 2.02 -2.93 -14.54
N LEU A 102 0.75 -3.00 -15.01
CA LEU A 102 -0.31 -3.74 -14.36
C LEU A 102 -0.59 -5.01 -15.15
N LYS A 103 -0.40 -6.17 -14.56
CA LYS A 103 -0.94 -7.41 -15.10
C LYS A 103 -2.46 -7.33 -15.10
N THR A 104 -3.12 -8.12 -15.94
CA THR A 104 -4.58 -8.06 -16.16
C THR A 104 -5.44 -8.21 -14.90
N SER A 105 -4.90 -8.76 -13.82
CA SER A 105 -5.60 -8.97 -12.54
C SER A 105 -5.23 -7.93 -11.46
N ILE A 106 -4.36 -6.97 -11.76
CA ILE A 106 -3.92 -5.97 -10.78
C ILE A 106 -4.66 -4.66 -11.05
N VAL A 107 -5.37 -4.18 -10.04
CA VAL A 107 -6.14 -2.92 -10.08
C VAL A 107 -5.23 -1.73 -9.91
N ALA A 108 -4.33 -1.79 -8.92
CA ALA A 108 -3.40 -0.72 -8.61
C ALA A 108 -2.05 -1.30 -8.14
N ARG A 109 -1.05 -0.46 -8.16
CA ARG A 109 0.27 -0.81 -7.67
C ARG A 109 1.06 0.43 -7.33
N SER A 110 1.71 0.42 -6.17
CA SER A 110 2.65 1.46 -5.74
C SER A 110 4.10 1.02 -5.96
N GLN A 111 4.95 2.00 -6.30
CA GLN A 111 6.40 1.87 -6.33
C GLN A 111 7.02 3.11 -5.71
N PHE A 112 7.96 2.93 -4.82
CA PHE A 112 8.69 4.00 -4.15
C PHE A 112 10.18 3.71 -4.17
N THR A 113 10.99 4.78 -4.06
CA THR A 113 12.45 4.67 -4.16
C THR A 113 13.07 4.21 -2.84
N GLU A 114 12.60 4.77 -1.73
CA GLU A 114 13.03 4.45 -0.36
C GLU A 114 11.87 4.64 0.61
N TRP A 115 11.87 3.89 1.71
CA TRP A 115 10.83 3.98 2.74
C TRP A 115 10.75 5.34 3.43
N ASP A 116 11.88 6.04 3.51
CA ASP A 116 12.00 7.26 4.31
C ASP A 116 11.70 8.54 3.53
N ASN A 117 11.58 8.50 2.21
CA ASN A 117 11.49 9.72 1.42
C ASN A 117 10.16 9.92 0.67
N PHE A 118 9.23 8.97 0.74
CA PHE A 118 7.89 9.05 0.10
C PHE A 118 7.87 9.35 -1.40
N GLN A 119 8.99 9.18 -2.06
CA GLN A 119 9.07 9.44 -3.48
C GLN A 119 8.63 8.20 -4.26
N GLY A 120 7.61 8.34 -5.08
CA GLY A 120 7.13 7.20 -5.81
C GLY A 120 6.01 7.46 -6.80
N LEU A 121 5.52 6.35 -7.30
CA LEU A 121 4.52 6.26 -8.33
C LEU A 121 3.41 5.30 -7.88
N ILE A 122 2.17 5.73 -8.03
CA ILE A 122 1.00 4.86 -7.89
C ILE A 122 0.36 4.75 -9.27
N ALA A 123 0.29 3.53 -9.80
CA ALA A 123 -0.36 3.24 -11.07
C ALA A 123 -1.69 2.52 -10.82
N PHE A 124 -2.77 3.06 -11.38
CA PHE A 124 -4.08 2.43 -11.37
C PHE A 124 -4.48 1.98 -12.77
N ASN A 125 -5.29 0.94 -12.84
CA ASN A 125 -6.02 0.63 -14.05
C ASN A 125 -7.23 1.59 -14.17
N PRO A 126 -7.19 2.59 -15.07
CA PRO A 126 -8.26 3.59 -15.14
C PRO A 126 -9.59 3.04 -15.66
N LYS A 127 -9.56 1.79 -16.15
CA LYS A 127 -10.74 1.05 -16.66
C LYS A 127 -11.16 -0.08 -15.73
N ALA A 128 -10.61 -0.16 -14.53
CA ALA A 128 -11.05 -1.13 -13.55
C ALA A 128 -12.55 -0.92 -13.26
N PRO A 129 -13.36 -1.97 -13.23
CA PRO A 129 -14.80 -1.87 -12.96
C PRO A 129 -15.06 -1.70 -11.47
N LEU A 130 -14.48 -0.67 -10.87
CA LEU A 130 -14.59 -0.36 -9.46
C LEU A 130 -15.67 0.70 -9.22
N THR A 131 -16.32 0.60 -8.09
CA THR A 131 -17.16 1.67 -7.51
C THR A 131 -16.26 2.79 -6.98
N ASN A 132 -16.87 3.93 -6.64
CA ASN A 132 -16.15 5.06 -6.03
C ASN A 132 -15.45 4.62 -4.73
N GLY A 133 -16.18 3.92 -3.85
CA GLY A 133 -15.63 3.43 -2.59
C GLY A 133 -14.46 2.47 -2.77
N GLU A 134 -14.53 1.57 -3.76
CA GLU A 134 -13.39 0.68 -4.06
C GLU A 134 -12.18 1.44 -4.61
N PHE A 135 -12.39 2.49 -5.43
CA PHE A 135 -11.30 3.38 -5.83
C PHE A 135 -10.68 4.09 -4.62
N TYR A 136 -11.52 4.62 -3.72
CA TYR A 136 -11.09 5.28 -2.49
C TYR A 136 -10.26 4.34 -1.61
N LEU A 137 -10.80 3.16 -1.26
CA LEU A 137 -10.11 2.18 -0.42
C LEU A 137 -8.79 1.72 -1.02
N THR A 138 -8.77 1.46 -2.34
CA THR A 138 -7.55 1.10 -3.04
C THR A 138 -6.54 2.25 -3.01
N ALA A 139 -6.98 3.49 -3.14
CA ALA A 139 -6.10 4.65 -3.03
C ALA A 139 -5.54 4.81 -1.60
N VAL A 140 -6.36 4.63 -0.56
CA VAL A 140 -5.89 4.61 0.83
C VAL A 140 -4.82 3.53 1.03
N HIS A 141 -5.05 2.32 0.53
CA HIS A 141 -4.10 1.21 0.60
C HIS A 141 -2.76 1.55 -0.07
N GLU A 142 -2.79 2.01 -1.31
CA GLU A 142 -1.57 2.31 -2.07
C GLU A 142 -0.79 3.50 -1.50
N ILE A 143 -1.49 4.53 -1.01
CA ILE A 143 -0.83 5.64 -0.29
C ILE A 143 -0.24 5.14 1.03
N GLY A 144 -0.89 4.21 1.72
CA GLY A 144 -0.35 3.54 2.91
C GLY A 144 1.03 2.91 2.65
N HIS A 145 1.20 2.25 1.50
CA HIS A 145 2.52 1.76 1.09
C HIS A 145 3.54 2.88 0.88
N MET A 146 3.10 4.00 0.30
CA MET A 146 3.96 5.17 0.15
C MET A 146 4.39 5.77 1.51
N LEU A 147 3.54 5.64 2.52
CA LEU A 147 3.83 6.04 3.91
C LEU A 147 4.63 5.00 4.71
N GLY A 148 5.04 3.90 4.10
CA GLY A 148 5.90 2.89 4.72
C GLY A 148 5.17 1.67 5.25
N LEU A 149 3.84 1.60 5.14
CA LEU A 149 3.10 0.42 5.55
C LEU A 149 3.34 -0.76 4.62
N LYS A 150 3.38 -1.94 5.19
CA LYS A 150 3.39 -3.22 4.49
C LYS A 150 2.00 -3.83 4.51
N HIS A 151 1.80 -4.88 3.70
CA HIS A 151 0.58 -5.67 3.83
C HIS A 151 0.41 -6.20 5.24
N ASN A 152 -0.80 -6.06 5.75
CA ASN A 152 -1.23 -6.56 7.05
C ASN A 152 -2.03 -7.86 6.85
N PRO A 153 -1.77 -8.94 7.61
CA PRO A 153 -2.53 -10.17 7.49
C PRO A 153 -3.95 -10.09 8.08
N SER A 154 -4.28 -9.03 8.81
CA SER A 154 -5.62 -8.81 9.35
C SER A 154 -6.60 -8.44 8.25
N ILE A 155 -7.68 -9.21 8.13
CA ILE A 155 -8.76 -8.97 7.15
C ILE A 155 -9.54 -7.67 7.42
N HIS A 156 -9.33 -7.06 8.55
CA HIS A 156 -9.97 -5.79 8.92
C HIS A 156 -9.05 -4.59 8.70
N SER A 157 -7.79 -4.82 8.33
CA SER A 157 -6.87 -3.73 8.02
C SER A 157 -7.05 -3.27 6.58
N VAL A 158 -7.03 -1.95 6.37
CA VAL A 158 -6.97 -1.36 5.02
C VAL A 158 -5.70 -1.80 4.27
N MET A 159 -4.66 -2.26 4.99
CA MET A 159 -3.44 -2.81 4.40
C MET A 159 -3.53 -4.31 4.11
N TYR A 160 -4.73 -4.92 4.19
CA TYR A 160 -4.92 -6.30 3.79
C TYR A 160 -4.71 -6.46 2.28
N TYR A 161 -4.04 -7.52 1.87
CA TYR A 161 -3.55 -7.71 0.49
C TYR A 161 -4.55 -8.33 -0.49
N LEU A 162 -5.74 -8.69 0.00
CA LEU A 162 -6.83 -9.26 -0.81
C LEU A 162 -7.95 -8.24 -0.98
N ASP A 163 -9.13 -8.74 -1.29
CA ASP A 163 -10.31 -7.96 -1.56
C ASP A 163 -10.73 -7.07 -0.37
N LEU A 164 -10.87 -5.78 -0.61
CA LEU A 164 -11.31 -4.81 0.38
C LEU A 164 -12.85 -4.78 0.41
N GLN A 165 -13.43 -4.90 1.60
CA GLN A 165 -14.87 -5.09 1.79
C GLN A 165 -15.63 -3.79 2.16
N GLY A 166 -14.93 -2.68 2.36
CA GLY A 166 -15.51 -1.39 2.70
C GLY A 166 -15.71 -1.13 4.19
N ASN A 167 -15.23 -2.02 5.04
CA ASN A 167 -15.29 -1.89 6.50
C ASN A 167 -13.91 -2.00 7.17
N GLU A 168 -12.87 -1.76 6.39
CA GLU A 168 -11.50 -1.80 6.84
C GLU A 168 -11.17 -0.57 7.67
N VAL A 169 -10.20 -0.74 8.57
CA VAL A 169 -9.68 0.29 9.46
C VAL A 169 -8.16 0.28 9.45
N LEU A 170 -7.53 1.32 9.94
CA LEU A 170 -6.14 1.24 10.39
C LEU A 170 -6.14 0.54 11.74
N ASP A 171 -5.54 -0.63 11.82
CA ASP A 171 -5.42 -1.35 13.07
C ASP A 171 -4.21 -0.87 13.90
N GLU A 172 -4.08 -1.40 15.11
CA GLU A 172 -3.01 -1.00 16.04
C GLU A 172 -1.61 -1.25 15.44
N SER A 173 -1.45 -2.30 14.64
CA SER A 173 -0.15 -2.63 14.03
C SER A 173 0.20 -1.67 12.90
N ASP A 174 -0.80 -1.22 12.12
CA ASP A 174 -0.62 -0.19 11.09
C ASP A 174 -0.21 1.14 11.73
N LEU A 175 -0.93 1.56 12.76
CA LEU A 175 -0.65 2.80 13.50
C LEU A 175 0.73 2.76 14.19
N THR A 176 1.11 1.63 14.76
CA THR A 176 2.44 1.44 15.36
C THR A 176 3.53 1.60 14.32
N THR A 177 3.37 0.95 13.15
CA THR A 177 4.34 1.05 12.05
C THR A 177 4.42 2.47 11.52
N LEU A 178 3.30 3.17 11.36
CA LEU A 178 3.29 4.58 10.96
C LEU A 178 4.03 5.46 11.97
N ALA A 179 3.83 5.23 13.28
CA ALA A 179 4.46 6.01 14.34
C ALA A 179 6.00 5.84 14.39
N GLU A 180 6.54 4.75 13.86
CA GLU A 180 7.98 4.55 13.72
C GLU A 180 8.61 5.48 12.68
N HIS A 181 7.82 5.90 11.67
CA HIS A 181 8.29 6.66 10.52
C HIS A 181 7.78 8.11 10.50
N HIS A 182 6.62 8.36 11.13
CA HIS A 182 5.90 9.62 11.06
C HIS A 182 5.42 10.09 12.42
N LYS A 183 5.26 11.42 12.52
CA LYS A 183 4.48 12.00 13.60
C LYS A 183 3.00 11.85 13.27
N LEU A 184 2.27 11.15 14.14
CA LEU A 184 0.83 11.02 14.03
C LEU A 184 0.12 12.21 14.68
N LYS A 185 -1.05 12.56 14.17
CA LYS A 185 -1.92 13.56 14.81
C LYS A 185 -2.49 13.00 16.11
N VAL A 186 -2.57 13.86 17.13
CA VAL A 186 -3.14 13.50 18.44
C VAL A 186 -4.60 13.13 18.26
N GLY A 187 -4.96 11.93 18.70
CA GLY A 187 -6.30 11.35 18.51
C GLY A 187 -6.33 10.13 17.60
N SER A 188 -5.44 10.05 16.63
CA SER A 188 -5.37 8.91 15.69
C SER A 188 -5.02 7.57 16.34
N LEU A 189 -4.43 7.61 17.55
CA LEU A 189 -4.03 6.41 18.30
C LEU A 189 -5.13 5.88 19.24
N ASN A 190 -6.20 6.66 19.49
CA ASN A 190 -7.22 6.33 20.51
C ASN A 190 -8.61 5.99 19.93
N GLU A 191 -8.82 6.20 18.65
CA GLU A 191 -10.06 5.82 17.98
C GLU A 191 -9.75 4.93 16.79
N PRO A 192 -10.55 3.87 16.55
CA PRO A 192 -10.45 3.15 15.29
C PRO A 192 -10.73 4.17 14.17
N VAL A 193 -9.71 4.45 13.38
CA VAL A 193 -9.86 5.32 12.21
C VAL A 193 -10.62 4.50 11.19
N ALA A 194 -11.94 4.61 11.23
CA ALA A 194 -12.78 4.00 10.21
C ALA A 194 -12.43 4.63 8.86
N VAL A 195 -12.11 3.81 7.91
CA VAL A 195 -12.12 4.23 6.51
C VAL A 195 -13.57 4.52 6.22
N ILE A 196 -13.88 5.79 5.95
CA ILE A 196 -15.25 6.29 5.84
C ILE A 196 -15.97 5.48 4.78
N GLU A 197 -17.14 4.93 5.13
CA GLU A 197 -18.04 4.34 4.15
C GLU A 197 -18.34 5.37 3.06
N PRO A 198 -18.31 4.96 1.77
CA PRO A 198 -18.66 5.82 0.66
C PRO A 198 -20.14 6.23 0.65
#